data_36fc01ed14e4c5c446a87923a9e32500
#
_entry.id   36fc01ed14e4c5c446a87923a9e32500
#
_cell.length_a   1.000
_cell.length_b   1.000
_cell.length_c   1.000
_cell.angle_alpha   90.00
_cell.angle_beta   90.00
_cell.angle_gamma   90.00
#
_symmetry.space_group_name_H-M   'P 1'
#
loop_
_entity.id
_entity.type
_entity.pdbx_description
1 polymer ?
#
loop_
_entity_poly.entity_id
_entity_poly.type
_entity_poly.pdbx_seq_one_letter_code
_entity_poly.pdbx_strand_id
1 'polypeptide(L)'
;MEGTSDKTLLLFDFDGTIVDGDIAHTLLGTTLTKEELKYVMDTGEMNYAQSMDRYCKLMSSKGKTMNDLHPILESVKFNDGIEELFNFIRENKSKYYVILITGDDLYITSYYLKYKKWYDIFDYFIGIPAFIDEKNDKQLLTIQFLPPHTCDFCDKSLCKTNEFLKFLDKNKEYKSSQIFYICDGWNDYCLSKNYLKESDFIAARKGFSFWKLMQKEEYNKNIKSQVLYWDKGQEIIDFIKKNSKV
;
A
#
# COMPACT_ATOMS: atom_id res chain seq x y z
N MET A 1 -30.25 -5.02 -13.63
CA MET A 1 -28.99 -5.71 -13.97
C MET A 1 -27.89 -4.78 -13.48
N GLU A 2 -27.14 -5.17 -12.43
CA GLU A 2 -25.94 -4.44 -12.02
C GLU A 2 -24.94 -4.57 -13.16
N GLY A 3 -24.49 -3.44 -13.74
CA GLY A 3 -23.53 -3.45 -14.85
C GLY A 3 -22.20 -4.03 -14.36
N THR A 4 -21.62 -4.92 -15.15
CA THR A 4 -20.22 -5.37 -14.93
C THR A 4 -19.29 -4.33 -15.53
N SER A 5 -18.22 -3.98 -14.82
CA SER A 5 -17.17 -3.13 -15.37
C SER A 5 -16.27 -3.94 -16.30
N ASP A 6 -15.98 -3.39 -17.48
CA ASP A 6 -15.02 -3.98 -18.41
C ASP A 6 -13.56 -3.65 -18.04
N LYS A 7 -13.34 -2.81 -16.99
CA LYS A 7 -11.99 -2.42 -16.58
C LYS A 7 -11.28 -3.53 -15.81
N THR A 8 -10.00 -3.65 -16.05
CA THR A 8 -9.07 -4.42 -15.20
C THR A 8 -8.71 -3.61 -13.95
N LEU A 9 -8.71 -4.25 -12.78
CA LEU A 9 -8.24 -3.65 -11.54
C LEU A 9 -6.71 -3.77 -11.44
N LEU A 10 -6.04 -2.65 -11.23
CA LEU A 10 -4.62 -2.61 -10.87
C LEU A 10 -4.53 -2.24 -9.39
N LEU A 11 -4.13 -3.17 -8.55
CA LEU A 11 -3.90 -2.95 -7.13
C LEU A 11 -2.41 -2.75 -6.88
N PHE A 12 -2.06 -1.69 -6.18
CA PHE A 12 -0.67 -1.38 -5.81
C PHE A 12 -0.52 -1.35 -4.31
N ASP A 13 0.43 -2.11 -3.78
CA ASP A 13 1.02 -1.81 -2.49
C ASP A 13 1.90 -0.55 -2.59
N PHE A 14 2.30 0.04 -1.46
CA PHE A 14 3.05 1.28 -1.44
C PHE A 14 4.53 1.04 -1.11
N ASP A 15 4.83 0.67 0.14
CA ASP A 15 6.19 0.42 0.62
C ASP A 15 6.80 -0.80 -0.05
N GLY A 16 8.09 -0.71 -0.40
CA GLY A 16 8.75 -1.77 -1.15
C GLY A 16 8.27 -1.95 -2.59
N THR A 17 7.12 -1.40 -2.94
CA THR A 17 6.47 -1.53 -4.26
C THR A 17 6.56 -0.24 -5.07
N ILE A 18 5.91 0.84 -4.66
CA ILE A 18 6.04 2.16 -5.31
C ILE A 18 7.33 2.84 -4.85
N VAL A 19 7.54 2.93 -3.55
CA VAL A 19 8.78 3.47 -2.97
C VAL A 19 9.80 2.36 -2.74
N ASP A 20 11.10 2.72 -2.79
CA ASP A 20 12.21 1.80 -2.53
C ASP A 20 12.53 1.80 -1.02
N GLY A 21 11.80 0.98 -0.29
CA GLY A 21 11.88 0.88 1.15
C GLY A 21 10.55 1.18 1.83
N ASP A 22 10.62 1.60 3.09
CA ASP A 22 9.48 1.91 3.96
C ASP A 22 9.51 3.39 4.33
N ILE A 23 8.44 4.11 3.96
CA ILE A 23 8.37 5.57 4.14
C ILE A 23 8.23 5.96 5.60
N ALA A 24 7.44 5.21 6.38
CA ALA A 24 7.28 5.44 7.81
C ALA A 24 8.57 5.11 8.56
N HIS A 25 9.25 4.02 8.23
CA HIS A 25 10.56 3.66 8.80
C HIS A 25 11.61 4.74 8.53
N THR A 26 11.62 5.30 7.31
CA THR A 26 12.51 6.41 6.96
C THR A 26 12.23 7.64 7.82
N LEU A 27 10.96 7.97 8.00
CA LEU A 27 10.53 9.10 8.83
C LEU A 27 10.95 8.90 10.29
N LEU A 28 10.63 7.76 10.89
CA LEU A 28 10.95 7.42 12.27
C LEU A 28 12.47 7.38 12.49
N GLY A 29 13.21 6.72 11.60
CA GLY A 29 14.66 6.57 11.73
C GLY A 29 15.44 7.87 11.56
N THR A 30 14.88 8.86 10.83
CA THR A 30 15.51 10.17 10.64
C THR A 30 15.24 11.13 11.79
N THR A 31 14.09 10.99 12.47
CA THR A 31 13.62 11.99 13.44
C THR A 31 13.76 11.57 14.90
N LEU A 32 13.94 10.27 15.17
CA LEU A 32 13.93 9.72 16.52
C LEU A 32 15.32 9.25 16.97
N THR A 33 15.62 9.43 18.24
CA THR A 33 16.72 8.70 18.92
C THR A 33 16.36 7.21 19.04
N LYS A 34 17.35 6.38 19.39
CA LYS A 34 17.12 4.93 19.58
C LYS A 34 16.10 4.64 20.69
N GLU A 35 16.14 5.40 21.77
CA GLU A 35 15.23 5.28 22.91
C GLU A 35 13.80 5.68 22.52
N GLU A 36 13.66 6.76 21.77
CA GLU A 36 12.37 7.23 21.25
C GLU A 36 11.77 6.28 20.24
N LEU A 37 12.59 5.74 19.34
CA LEU A 37 12.17 4.72 18.38
C LEU A 37 11.65 3.48 19.11
N LYS A 38 12.37 3.03 20.14
CA LYS A 38 11.93 1.91 20.98
C LYS A 38 10.57 2.22 21.63
N TYR A 39 10.40 3.40 22.22
CA TYR A 39 9.14 3.81 22.84
C TYR A 39 7.97 3.83 21.83
N VAL A 40 8.20 4.37 20.63
CA VAL A 40 7.19 4.47 19.57
C VAL A 40 6.79 3.07 19.08
N MET A 41 7.75 2.17 18.89
CA MET A 41 7.52 0.83 18.33
C MET A 41 7.07 -0.21 19.37
N ASP A 42 7.18 0.08 20.67
CA ASP A 42 6.79 -0.86 21.73
C ASP A 42 5.26 -0.87 21.94
N THR A 43 4.55 -1.43 20.99
CA THR A 43 3.07 -1.56 21.02
C THR A 43 2.60 -2.93 21.55
N GLY A 44 3.53 -3.82 21.93
CA GLY A 44 3.26 -5.19 22.37
C GLY A 44 2.93 -6.15 21.21
N GLU A 45 2.27 -5.68 20.17
CA GLU A 45 2.00 -6.36 18.90
C GLU A 45 2.36 -5.39 17.76
N MET A 46 2.58 -5.93 16.56
CA MET A 46 2.80 -5.12 15.36
C MET A 46 1.52 -4.32 15.06
N ASN A 47 1.54 -3.02 15.33
CA ASN A 47 0.40 -2.11 15.20
C ASN A 47 0.85 -0.73 14.73
N TYR A 48 0.86 -0.56 13.42
CA TYR A 48 1.26 0.68 12.75
C TYR A 48 0.52 1.91 13.29
N ALA A 49 -0.82 1.83 13.40
CA ALA A 49 -1.63 2.99 13.83
C ALA A 49 -1.26 3.47 15.23
N GLN A 50 -0.98 2.55 16.16
CA GLN A 50 -0.54 2.92 17.50
C GLN A 50 0.87 3.52 17.49
N SER A 51 1.78 2.98 16.70
CA SER A 51 3.13 3.52 16.55
C SER A 51 3.09 4.93 15.98
N MET A 52 2.32 5.17 14.93
CA MET A 52 2.20 6.50 14.32
C MET A 52 1.48 7.50 15.24
N ASP A 53 0.47 7.09 16.00
CA ASP A 53 -0.17 7.94 17.00
C ASP A 53 0.83 8.38 18.10
N ARG A 54 1.66 7.46 18.62
CA ARG A 54 2.72 7.78 19.57
C ARG A 54 3.78 8.70 18.97
N TYR A 55 4.17 8.42 17.73
CA TYR A 55 5.11 9.25 16.98
C TYR A 55 4.60 10.68 16.85
N CYS A 56 3.36 10.86 16.39
CA CYS A 56 2.77 12.18 16.22
C CYS A 56 2.69 12.95 17.56
N LYS A 57 2.30 12.29 18.66
CA LYS A 57 2.29 12.88 20.00
C LYS A 57 3.67 13.31 20.45
N LEU A 58 4.69 12.48 20.22
CA LEU A 58 6.07 12.79 20.55
C LEU A 58 6.61 13.97 19.74
N MET A 59 6.37 13.99 18.42
CA MET A 59 6.79 15.11 17.57
C MET A 59 6.07 16.42 17.95
N SER A 60 4.78 16.35 18.27
CA SER A 60 4.02 17.50 18.79
C SER A 60 4.63 18.06 20.09
N SER A 61 5.02 17.20 21.03
CA SER A 61 5.67 17.62 22.28
C SER A 61 7.02 18.32 22.05
N LYS A 62 7.67 18.04 20.93
CA LYS A 62 8.91 18.69 20.47
C LYS A 62 8.64 19.95 19.64
N GLY A 63 7.39 20.39 19.49
CA GLY A 63 7.00 21.55 18.70
C GLY A 63 7.16 21.36 17.19
N LYS A 64 7.21 20.10 16.70
CA LYS A 64 7.29 19.77 15.28
C LYS A 64 5.91 19.79 14.63
N THR A 65 5.88 20.09 13.34
CA THR A 65 4.70 20.10 12.48
C THR A 65 4.90 19.17 11.28
N MET A 66 3.85 18.90 10.51
CA MET A 66 4.00 18.15 9.25
C MET A 66 4.94 18.84 8.26
N ASN A 67 5.00 20.17 8.26
CA ASN A 67 5.94 20.92 7.40
C ASN A 67 7.42 20.60 7.72
N ASP A 68 7.73 20.26 8.97
CA ASP A 68 9.09 19.81 9.34
C ASP A 68 9.40 18.40 8.83
N LEU A 69 8.36 17.59 8.60
CA LEU A 69 8.47 16.19 8.22
C LEU A 69 8.39 15.97 6.69
N HIS A 70 7.71 16.84 5.96
CA HIS A 70 7.57 16.76 4.51
C HIS A 70 8.89 16.57 3.76
N PRO A 71 9.97 17.32 4.04
CA PRO A 71 11.25 17.13 3.34
C PRO A 71 11.83 15.71 3.47
N ILE A 72 11.57 15.03 4.59
CA ILE A 72 12.01 13.64 4.82
C ILE A 72 11.20 12.70 3.92
N LEU A 73 9.88 12.87 3.87
CA LEU A 73 9.00 12.09 2.99
C LEU A 73 9.39 12.27 1.52
N GLU A 74 9.66 13.49 1.10
CA GLU A 74 10.06 13.85 -0.27
C GLU A 74 11.41 13.23 -0.69
N SER A 75 12.30 12.97 0.28
CA SER A 75 13.61 12.36 0.04
C SER A 75 13.55 10.85 -0.23
N VAL A 76 12.42 10.20 0.08
CA VAL A 76 12.25 8.76 -0.16
C VAL A 76 12.31 8.47 -1.66
N LYS A 77 13.13 7.49 -2.04
CA LYS A 77 13.28 7.07 -3.42
C LYS A 77 12.11 6.17 -3.84
N PHE A 78 11.83 6.15 -5.12
CA PHE A 78 10.90 5.20 -5.71
C PHE A 78 11.64 4.12 -6.51
N ASN A 79 10.96 3.02 -6.78
CA ASN A 79 11.55 1.89 -7.49
C ASN A 79 11.77 2.19 -8.97
N ASP A 80 12.81 1.59 -9.52
CA ASP A 80 13.21 1.73 -10.92
C ASP A 80 12.06 1.30 -11.86
N GLY A 81 11.71 2.17 -12.80
CA GLY A 81 10.65 1.94 -13.78
C GLY A 81 9.21 2.20 -13.27
N ILE A 82 9.01 2.66 -12.04
CA ILE A 82 7.66 3.00 -11.54
C ILE A 82 7.09 4.24 -12.25
N GLU A 83 7.91 5.22 -12.58
CA GLU A 83 7.46 6.40 -13.33
C GLU A 83 6.98 6.01 -14.73
N GLU A 84 7.70 5.15 -15.42
CA GLU A 84 7.32 4.61 -16.74
C GLU A 84 6.03 3.77 -16.65
N LEU A 85 5.88 2.96 -15.60
CA LEU A 85 4.68 2.19 -15.35
C LEU A 85 3.46 3.12 -15.14
N PHE A 86 3.62 4.18 -14.36
CA PHE A 86 2.56 5.14 -14.13
C PHE A 86 2.20 5.97 -15.38
N ASN A 87 3.19 6.31 -16.20
CA ASN A 87 2.93 6.95 -17.49
C ASN A 87 2.16 6.01 -18.44
N PHE A 88 2.55 4.73 -18.52
CA PHE A 88 1.81 3.72 -19.27
C PHE A 88 0.36 3.58 -18.79
N ILE A 89 0.12 3.55 -17.48
CA ILE A 89 -1.23 3.47 -16.91
C ILE A 89 -2.03 4.74 -17.26
N ARG A 90 -1.44 5.92 -17.16
CA ARG A 90 -2.08 7.21 -17.49
C ARG A 90 -2.52 7.26 -18.95
N GLU A 91 -1.68 6.81 -19.87
CA GLU A 91 -2.00 6.72 -21.30
C GLU A 91 -3.12 5.71 -21.61
N ASN A 92 -3.33 4.73 -20.74
CA ASN A 92 -4.32 3.66 -20.88
C ASN A 92 -5.43 3.71 -19.81
N LYS A 93 -5.69 4.87 -19.20
CA LYS A 93 -6.57 5.04 -18.04
C LYS A 93 -8.01 4.53 -18.26
N SER A 94 -8.49 4.56 -19.49
CA SER A 94 -9.83 4.04 -19.84
C SER A 94 -9.97 2.53 -19.60
N LYS A 95 -8.86 1.79 -19.64
CA LYS A 95 -8.82 0.32 -19.49
C LYS A 95 -8.68 -0.13 -18.05
N TYR A 96 -8.17 0.73 -17.17
CA TYR A 96 -7.80 0.36 -15.83
C TYR A 96 -8.57 1.14 -14.77
N TYR A 97 -8.85 0.49 -13.64
CA TYR A 97 -9.23 1.12 -12.39
C TYR A 97 -8.13 0.83 -11.37
N VAL A 98 -7.51 1.88 -10.87
CA VAL A 98 -6.26 1.76 -10.10
C VAL A 98 -6.52 2.01 -8.63
N ILE A 99 -6.11 1.08 -7.78
CA ILE A 99 -6.32 1.12 -6.34
C ILE A 99 -4.98 1.09 -5.62
N LEU A 100 -4.74 2.05 -4.74
CA LEU A 100 -3.70 1.93 -3.73
C LEU A 100 -4.24 1.08 -2.59
N ILE A 101 -3.49 0.07 -2.13
CA ILE A 101 -3.83 -0.76 -0.98
C ILE A 101 -2.61 -0.93 -0.08
N THR A 102 -2.49 -0.11 0.93
CA THR A 102 -1.33 -0.04 1.83
C THR A 102 -1.69 -0.35 3.28
N GLY A 103 -0.69 -0.77 4.07
CA GLY A 103 -0.76 -0.85 5.52
C GLY A 103 -0.56 0.48 6.23
N ASP A 104 -0.12 1.51 5.50
CA ASP A 104 0.21 2.83 6.03
C ASP A 104 -0.98 3.76 6.17
N ASP A 105 -0.72 4.93 6.74
CA ASP A 105 -1.71 5.99 6.76
C ASP A 105 -1.81 6.71 5.41
N LEU A 106 -3.07 7.08 5.10
CA LEU A 106 -3.41 7.70 3.81
C LEU A 106 -2.94 9.16 3.69
N TYR A 107 -2.55 9.82 4.76
CA TYR A 107 -2.01 11.16 4.66
C TYR A 107 -0.58 11.13 4.08
N ILE A 108 0.31 10.35 4.69
CA ILE A 108 1.72 10.25 4.26
C ILE A 108 1.79 9.73 2.81
N THR A 109 1.07 8.65 2.50
CA THR A 109 1.07 8.07 1.16
C THR A 109 0.49 9.03 0.11
N SER A 110 -0.64 9.70 0.43
CA SER A 110 -1.24 10.68 -0.48
C SER A 110 -0.37 11.92 -0.65
N TYR A 111 0.30 12.38 0.41
CA TYR A 111 1.25 13.48 0.33
C TYR A 111 2.37 13.15 -0.66
N TYR A 112 3.02 12.00 -0.50
CA TYR A 112 4.09 11.55 -1.38
C TYR A 112 3.64 11.44 -2.84
N LEU A 113 2.49 10.82 -3.08
CA LEU A 113 1.94 10.70 -4.44
C LEU A 113 1.61 12.06 -5.07
N LYS A 114 1.11 13.03 -4.29
CA LYS A 114 0.89 14.41 -4.76
C LYS A 114 2.21 15.10 -5.08
N TYR A 115 3.21 14.98 -4.23
CA TYR A 115 4.54 15.52 -4.46
C TYR A 115 5.17 15.00 -5.75
N LYS A 116 5.05 13.68 -6.03
CA LYS A 116 5.51 13.05 -7.28
C LYS A 116 4.57 13.28 -8.48
N LYS A 117 3.42 13.94 -8.31
CA LYS A 117 2.40 14.15 -9.34
C LYS A 117 1.80 12.82 -9.87
N TRP A 118 1.63 11.84 -8.99
CA TRP A 118 1.08 10.52 -9.29
C TRP A 118 -0.27 10.24 -8.63
N TYR A 119 -0.77 11.17 -7.81
CA TYR A 119 -2.02 10.99 -7.06
C TYR A 119 -3.23 10.75 -7.98
N ASP A 120 -3.28 11.41 -9.13
CA ASP A 120 -4.34 11.31 -10.15
C ASP A 120 -4.40 9.96 -10.87
N ILE A 121 -3.37 9.13 -10.73
CA ILE A 121 -3.33 7.77 -11.30
C ILE A 121 -4.32 6.85 -10.57
N PHE A 122 -4.50 7.06 -9.27
CA PHE A 122 -5.32 6.21 -8.42
C PHE A 122 -6.78 6.67 -8.39
N ASP A 123 -7.69 5.74 -8.62
CA ASP A 123 -9.15 5.95 -8.55
C ASP A 123 -9.67 5.71 -7.12
N TYR A 124 -8.97 4.89 -6.33
CA TYR A 124 -9.37 4.56 -4.96
C TYR A 124 -8.16 4.31 -4.06
N PHE A 125 -8.34 4.58 -2.76
CA PHE A 125 -7.29 4.44 -1.76
C PHE A 125 -7.80 3.60 -0.59
N ILE A 126 -7.05 2.54 -0.27
CA ILE A 126 -7.26 1.67 0.89
C ILE A 126 -6.01 1.79 1.77
N GLY A 127 -6.19 2.24 2.99
CA GLY A 127 -5.13 2.44 3.97
C GLY A 127 -5.71 2.92 5.28
N ILE A 128 -4.87 3.23 6.25
CA ILE A 128 -5.29 3.74 7.55
C ILE A 128 -5.67 5.22 7.40
N PRO A 129 -6.91 5.63 7.73
CA PRO A 129 -7.30 7.03 7.62
C PRO A 129 -6.48 7.90 8.58
N ALA A 130 -5.92 8.99 8.06
CA ALA A 130 -5.22 10.00 8.84
C ALA A 130 -5.45 11.39 8.24
N PHE A 131 -5.50 12.40 9.10
CA PHE A 131 -5.75 13.79 8.70
C PHE A 131 -5.10 14.76 9.69
N ILE A 132 -4.91 16.01 9.27
CA ILE A 132 -4.49 17.09 10.15
C ILE A 132 -5.75 17.65 10.84
N ASP A 133 -5.75 17.67 12.18
CA ASP A 133 -6.83 18.32 12.96
C ASP A 133 -6.52 19.82 13.09
N GLU A 134 -7.09 20.61 12.18
CA GLU A 134 -6.95 22.07 12.16
C GLU A 134 -7.54 22.79 13.38
N LYS A 135 -8.43 22.14 14.15
CA LYS A 135 -9.11 22.74 15.29
C LYS A 135 -8.25 22.84 16.55
N ASN A 136 -7.18 22.06 16.61
CA ASN A 136 -6.36 21.91 17.83
C ASN A 136 -5.01 22.60 17.76
N ASP A 137 -4.72 23.50 16.82
CA ASP A 137 -3.41 24.14 16.57
C ASP A 137 -2.21 23.15 16.45
N LYS A 138 -2.50 21.86 16.48
CA LYS A 138 -1.50 20.80 16.36
C LYS A 138 -1.47 20.33 14.91
N GLN A 139 -0.57 20.91 14.14
CA GLN A 139 -0.35 20.57 12.72
C GLN A 139 0.30 19.18 12.54
N LEU A 140 -0.13 18.19 13.32
CA LEU A 140 0.28 16.80 13.19
C LEU A 140 -0.92 15.88 12.93
N LEU A 141 -0.60 14.68 12.46
CA LEU A 141 -1.63 13.73 12.06
C LEU A 141 -2.44 13.22 13.25
N THR A 142 -3.73 13.12 13.05
CA THR A 142 -4.63 12.29 13.84
C THR A 142 -4.85 10.98 13.08
N ILE A 143 -4.43 9.87 13.69
CA ILE A 143 -4.58 8.54 13.14
C ILE A 143 -5.94 7.97 13.55
N GLN A 144 -6.74 7.53 12.59
CA GLN A 144 -8.01 6.88 12.87
C GLN A 144 -7.84 5.37 12.97
N PHE A 145 -8.06 4.81 14.16
CA PHE A 145 -7.99 3.36 14.37
C PHE A 145 -9.15 2.65 13.67
N LEU A 146 -8.83 1.61 12.91
CA LEU A 146 -9.82 0.74 12.31
C LEU A 146 -10.25 -0.38 13.29
N PRO A 147 -11.43 -1.02 13.06
CA PRO A 147 -11.85 -2.15 13.87
C PRO A 147 -10.80 -3.29 13.87
N PRO A 148 -10.60 -3.97 15.00
CA PRO A 148 -9.64 -5.06 15.10
C PRO A 148 -9.99 -6.22 14.16
N HIS A 149 -8.98 -6.99 13.77
CA HIS A 149 -9.12 -8.19 12.95
C HIS A 149 -8.21 -9.33 13.45
N THR A 150 -8.47 -10.55 13.00
CA THR A 150 -7.75 -11.76 13.41
C THR A 150 -6.82 -12.31 12.33
N CYS A 151 -6.43 -11.48 11.34
CA CYS A 151 -5.52 -11.90 10.27
C CYS A 151 -4.09 -12.07 10.82
N ASP A 152 -3.46 -13.22 10.50
CA ASP A 152 -2.10 -13.55 10.93
C ASP A 152 -1.01 -12.92 10.04
N PHE A 153 -1.39 -12.38 8.88
CA PHE A 153 -0.45 -11.86 7.88
C PHE A 153 -0.39 -10.33 7.84
N CYS A 154 -1.46 -9.66 8.23
CA CYS A 154 -1.53 -8.21 8.23
C CYS A 154 -1.16 -7.62 9.59
N ASP A 155 -0.63 -6.40 9.57
CA ASP A 155 -0.50 -5.56 10.76
C ASP A 155 -1.88 -5.40 11.42
N LYS A 156 -1.92 -5.34 12.76
CA LYS A 156 -3.18 -5.27 13.53
C LYS A 156 -4.03 -4.03 13.23
N SER A 157 -3.43 -3.02 12.59
CA SER A 157 -4.13 -1.78 12.21
C SER A 157 -5.04 -1.94 10.98
N LEU A 158 -4.70 -2.85 10.04
CA LEU A 158 -5.46 -3.00 8.78
C LEU A 158 -5.27 -4.39 8.19
N CYS A 159 -6.38 -5.05 7.83
CA CYS A 159 -6.33 -6.26 7.02
C CYS A 159 -6.66 -5.94 5.56
N LYS A 160 -5.68 -6.11 4.65
CA LYS A 160 -5.85 -5.79 3.22
C LYS A 160 -7.04 -6.53 2.59
N THR A 161 -7.27 -7.82 2.93
CA THR A 161 -8.44 -8.56 2.43
C THR A 161 -9.75 -7.95 2.89
N ASN A 162 -9.88 -7.65 4.19
CA ASN A 162 -11.13 -7.12 4.74
C ASN A 162 -11.48 -5.76 4.11
N GLU A 163 -10.49 -4.88 3.97
CA GLU A 163 -10.74 -3.55 3.40
C GLU A 163 -11.03 -3.63 1.89
N PHE A 164 -10.37 -4.52 1.16
CA PHE A 164 -10.67 -4.76 -0.25
C PHE A 164 -12.09 -5.33 -0.44
N LEU A 165 -12.54 -6.24 0.41
CA LEU A 165 -13.92 -6.74 0.36
C LEU A 165 -14.94 -5.64 0.64
N LYS A 166 -14.67 -4.73 1.58
CA LYS A 166 -15.53 -3.55 1.81
C LYS A 166 -15.60 -2.63 0.59
N PHE A 167 -14.49 -2.47 -0.14
CA PHE A 167 -14.49 -1.75 -1.41
C PHE A 167 -15.40 -2.43 -2.42
N LEU A 168 -15.29 -3.74 -2.62
CA LEU A 168 -16.09 -4.49 -3.58
C LEU A 168 -17.59 -4.55 -3.22
N ASP A 169 -17.93 -4.49 -1.94
CA ASP A 169 -19.33 -4.44 -1.51
C ASP A 169 -20.01 -3.11 -1.87
N LYS A 170 -19.24 -2.03 -1.92
CA LYS A 170 -19.70 -0.71 -2.37
C LYS A 170 -19.63 -0.51 -3.89
N ASN A 171 -18.77 -1.26 -4.57
CA ASN A 171 -18.47 -1.14 -5.99
C ASN A 171 -18.62 -2.51 -6.67
N LYS A 172 -19.85 -3.02 -6.69
CA LYS A 172 -20.18 -4.38 -7.10
C LYS A 172 -19.85 -4.68 -8.55
N GLU A 173 -19.82 -3.66 -9.40
CA GLU A 173 -19.45 -3.73 -10.81
C GLU A 173 -18.04 -4.28 -11.04
N TYR A 174 -17.14 -4.16 -10.04
CA TYR A 174 -15.77 -4.67 -10.13
C TYR A 174 -15.57 -6.11 -9.60
N LYS A 175 -16.62 -6.77 -9.06
CA LYS A 175 -16.49 -8.13 -8.48
C LYS A 175 -16.04 -9.20 -9.48
N SER A 176 -16.30 -8.99 -10.76
CA SER A 176 -15.90 -9.88 -11.87
C SER A 176 -14.68 -9.41 -12.64
N SER A 177 -14.14 -8.24 -12.34
CA SER A 177 -12.95 -7.69 -12.99
C SER A 177 -11.73 -8.59 -12.78
N GLN A 178 -10.86 -8.66 -13.79
CA GLN A 178 -9.54 -9.24 -13.67
C GLN A 178 -8.66 -8.33 -12.79
N ILE A 179 -7.82 -8.93 -11.96
CA ILE A 179 -6.96 -8.19 -11.02
C ILE A 179 -5.48 -8.44 -11.35
N PHE A 180 -4.70 -7.35 -11.38
CA PHE A 180 -3.25 -7.38 -11.28
C PHE A 180 -2.87 -6.76 -9.93
N TYR A 181 -2.25 -7.54 -9.05
CA TYR A 181 -1.78 -7.08 -7.76
C TYR A 181 -0.26 -6.94 -7.76
N ILE A 182 0.22 -5.70 -7.67
CA ILE A 182 1.63 -5.33 -7.64
C ILE A 182 2.02 -5.14 -6.18
N CYS A 183 3.00 -5.93 -5.70
CA CYS A 183 3.28 -6.05 -4.28
C CYS A 183 4.70 -6.53 -3.97
N ASP A 184 5.08 -6.52 -2.68
CA ASP A 184 6.38 -7.00 -2.21
C ASP A 184 6.31 -7.74 -0.86
N GLY A 185 5.26 -7.49 -0.05
CA GLY A 185 5.24 -7.69 1.38
C GLY A 185 4.58 -8.99 1.88
N TRP A 186 4.89 -9.33 3.13
CA TRP A 186 4.23 -10.42 3.85
C TRP A 186 2.71 -10.21 3.98
N ASN A 187 2.28 -8.97 4.21
CA ASN A 187 0.87 -8.61 4.35
C ASN A 187 0.07 -8.74 3.05
N ASP A 188 0.74 -8.74 1.89
CA ASP A 188 0.12 -8.92 0.58
C ASP A 188 -0.34 -10.37 0.35
N TYR A 189 0.31 -11.31 1.04
CA TYR A 189 -0.09 -12.71 0.99
C TYR A 189 -1.53 -12.92 1.47
N CYS A 190 -2.00 -12.12 2.43
CA CYS A 190 -3.37 -12.18 2.93
C CYS A 190 -4.40 -12.04 1.80
N LEU A 191 -4.31 -10.94 1.03
CA LEU A 191 -5.23 -10.69 -0.09
C LEU A 191 -5.05 -11.71 -1.21
N SER A 192 -3.80 -12.03 -1.54
CA SER A 192 -3.45 -12.98 -2.60
C SER A 192 -4.04 -14.38 -2.35
N LYS A 193 -3.93 -14.88 -1.12
CA LYS A 193 -4.44 -16.19 -0.72
C LYS A 193 -5.96 -16.23 -0.62
N ASN A 194 -6.56 -15.19 -0.01
CA ASN A 194 -7.96 -15.25 0.42
C ASN A 194 -8.94 -14.77 -0.65
N TYR A 195 -8.50 -14.01 -1.64
CA TYR A 195 -9.39 -13.43 -2.64
C TYR A 195 -9.00 -13.70 -4.09
N LEU A 196 -7.72 -13.59 -4.48
CA LEU A 196 -7.32 -13.69 -5.87
C LEU A 196 -7.57 -15.09 -6.46
N LYS A 197 -7.92 -15.13 -7.75
CA LYS A 197 -8.35 -16.31 -8.50
C LYS A 197 -7.29 -16.71 -9.53
N GLU A 198 -7.48 -17.84 -10.19
CA GLU A 198 -6.63 -18.31 -11.31
C GLU A 198 -6.57 -17.33 -12.49
N SER A 199 -7.64 -16.53 -12.68
CA SER A 199 -7.70 -15.51 -13.73
C SER A 199 -6.97 -14.21 -13.37
N ASP A 200 -6.49 -14.07 -12.14
CA ASP A 200 -5.84 -12.89 -11.62
C ASP A 200 -4.31 -13.06 -11.63
N PHE A 201 -3.59 -11.97 -11.49
CA PHE A 201 -2.15 -11.92 -11.59
C PHE A 201 -1.53 -11.21 -10.39
N ILE A 202 -0.38 -11.71 -9.97
CA ILE A 202 0.44 -11.10 -8.92
C ILE A 202 1.78 -10.74 -9.53
N ALA A 203 2.20 -9.49 -9.38
CA ALA A 203 3.56 -9.04 -9.66
C ALA A 203 4.27 -8.80 -8.34
N ALA A 204 5.09 -9.76 -7.90
CA ALA A 204 5.78 -9.74 -6.62
C ALA A 204 7.25 -9.31 -6.79
N ARG A 205 7.70 -8.35 -5.97
CA ARG A 205 9.09 -7.88 -6.03
C ARG A 205 10.07 -8.94 -5.59
N LYS A 206 11.11 -9.23 -6.41
CA LYS A 206 12.17 -10.21 -6.10
C LYS A 206 12.95 -9.82 -4.85
N GLY A 207 13.30 -10.83 -4.05
CA GLY A 207 14.10 -10.67 -2.85
C GLY A 207 13.34 -10.18 -1.62
N PHE A 208 12.11 -9.71 -1.78
CA PHE A 208 11.25 -9.23 -0.70
C PHE A 208 10.45 -10.34 -0.02
N SER A 209 9.65 -10.00 0.99
CA SER A 209 9.06 -11.02 1.86
C SER A 209 8.00 -11.87 1.18
N PHE A 210 7.19 -11.33 0.25
CA PHE A 210 6.26 -12.13 -0.55
C PHE A 210 7.00 -13.15 -1.43
N TRP A 211 8.05 -12.71 -2.14
CA TRP A 211 8.88 -13.60 -2.94
C TRP A 211 9.48 -14.74 -2.11
N LYS A 212 9.98 -14.44 -0.88
CA LYS A 212 10.52 -15.45 0.05
C LYS A 212 9.46 -16.46 0.51
N LEU A 213 8.20 -16.01 0.69
CA LEU A 213 7.09 -16.91 0.98
C LEU A 213 6.85 -17.89 -0.19
N MET A 214 6.88 -17.40 -1.42
CA MET A 214 6.63 -18.24 -2.59
C MET A 214 7.70 -19.31 -2.83
N GLN A 215 8.87 -19.20 -2.20
CA GLN A 215 9.90 -20.27 -2.22
C GLN A 215 9.54 -21.44 -1.28
N LYS A 216 8.53 -21.28 -0.41
CA LYS A 216 8.10 -22.31 0.54
C LYS A 216 6.79 -22.94 0.06
N GLU A 217 6.77 -24.25 -0.10
CA GLU A 217 5.62 -25.00 -0.61
C GLU A 217 4.34 -24.78 0.23
N GLU A 218 4.48 -24.67 1.56
CA GLU A 218 3.38 -24.44 2.49
C GLU A 218 2.58 -23.15 2.22
N TYR A 219 3.23 -22.12 1.63
CA TYR A 219 2.58 -20.87 1.23
C TYR A 219 2.19 -20.89 -0.25
N ASN A 220 3.11 -21.30 -1.12
CA ASN A 220 2.94 -21.25 -2.57
C ASN A 220 1.71 -22.04 -3.03
N LYS A 221 1.47 -23.24 -2.48
CA LYS A 221 0.30 -24.09 -2.79
C LYS A 221 -1.07 -23.41 -2.56
N ASN A 222 -1.11 -22.35 -1.77
CA ASN A 222 -2.37 -21.63 -1.49
C ASN A 222 -2.61 -20.46 -2.46
N ILE A 223 -1.63 -20.12 -3.32
CA ILE A 223 -1.78 -19.07 -4.32
C ILE A 223 -2.29 -19.69 -5.61
N LYS A 224 -3.44 -19.21 -6.08
CA LYS A 224 -4.09 -19.68 -7.31
C LYS A 224 -3.69 -18.87 -8.53
N SER A 225 -3.34 -17.61 -8.31
CA SER A 225 -3.00 -16.63 -9.35
C SER A 225 -1.64 -16.92 -9.97
N GLN A 226 -1.44 -16.50 -11.22
CA GLN A 226 -0.12 -16.52 -11.84
C GLN A 226 0.76 -15.45 -11.21
N VAL A 227 2.02 -15.79 -10.89
CA VAL A 227 2.97 -14.90 -10.24
C VAL A 227 4.10 -14.52 -11.18
N LEU A 228 4.28 -13.23 -11.43
CA LEU A 228 5.48 -12.63 -12.00
C LEU A 228 6.40 -12.19 -10.84
N TYR A 229 7.69 -12.42 -10.99
CA TYR A 229 8.69 -11.82 -10.10
C TYR A 229 9.42 -10.71 -10.84
N TRP A 230 9.34 -9.48 -10.31
CA TRP A 230 9.88 -8.29 -10.96
C TRP A 230 10.99 -7.61 -10.14
N ASP A 231 11.89 -6.95 -10.84
CA ASP A 231 12.92 -6.06 -10.30
C ASP A 231 12.71 -4.62 -10.78
N LYS A 232 12.09 -4.43 -11.96
CA LYS A 232 11.87 -3.12 -12.58
C LYS A 232 10.44 -2.97 -13.10
N GLY A 233 9.92 -1.75 -13.06
CA GLY A 233 8.57 -1.44 -13.53
C GLY A 233 8.28 -1.85 -14.98
N GLN A 234 9.28 -1.89 -15.86
CA GLN A 234 9.12 -2.35 -17.24
C GLN A 234 8.62 -3.80 -17.33
N GLU A 235 9.08 -4.68 -16.43
CA GLU A 235 8.64 -6.08 -16.40
C GLU A 235 7.13 -6.17 -16.06
N ILE A 236 6.64 -5.27 -15.21
CA ILE A 236 5.21 -5.16 -14.86
C ILE A 236 4.40 -4.67 -16.06
N ILE A 237 4.89 -3.66 -16.80
CA ILE A 237 4.26 -3.14 -18.02
C ILE A 237 4.08 -4.27 -19.04
N ASP A 238 5.15 -5.02 -19.31
CA ASP A 238 5.14 -6.11 -20.29
C ASP A 238 4.19 -7.25 -19.86
N PHE A 239 4.14 -7.51 -18.55
CA PHE A 239 3.24 -8.50 -17.97
C PHE A 239 1.77 -8.09 -18.10
N ILE A 240 1.43 -6.84 -17.81
CA ILE A 240 0.09 -6.29 -17.98
C ILE A 240 -0.31 -6.34 -19.47
N LYS A 241 0.55 -5.86 -20.38
CA LYS A 241 0.28 -5.86 -21.82
C LYS A 241 -0.01 -7.27 -22.37
N LYS A 242 0.71 -8.27 -21.86
CA LYS A 242 0.59 -9.67 -22.31
C LYS A 242 -0.70 -10.33 -21.82
N ASN A 243 -1.19 -9.99 -20.63
CA ASN A 243 -2.19 -10.77 -19.92
C ASN A 243 -3.50 -10.01 -19.63
N SER A 244 -3.53 -8.68 -19.81
CA SER A 244 -4.76 -7.90 -19.65
C SER A 244 -5.78 -8.28 -20.73
N LYS A 245 -7.04 -8.39 -20.30
CA LYS A 245 -8.18 -8.69 -21.19
C LYS A 245 -8.72 -7.46 -21.92
N VAL A 246 -8.23 -6.26 -21.60
CA VAL A 246 -8.69 -4.95 -22.10
C VAL A 246 -7.62 -4.22 -22.88
#